data_143f6c2d88b6375e8f7121d357d27fc9
#
_entry.id   143f6c2d88b6375e8f7121d357d27fc9
#
_cell.length_a   1.000
_cell.length_b   1.000
_cell.length_c   1.000
_cell.angle_alpha   90.00
_cell.angle_beta   90.00
_cell.angle_gamma   90.00
#
_symmetry.space_group_name_H-M   'P 1'
#
loop_
_entity.id
_entity.type
_entity.pdbx_description
1 polymer ?
#
loop_
_entity_poly.entity_id
_entity_poly.type
_entity_poly.pdbx_seq_one_letter_code
_entity_poly.pdbx_strand_id
1 'polypeptide(L)'
;MSIPIEPAAEHRSIAGTFAERVRGVAPEAWDNQAPVPDWTARDVLRHLLDWFPAFLADGADLKLPLGPSVDNDPVAAWEHHAGAVQEILDDPATPGLTFAHPRLPEMPLDQAISRFYTNDVFMHTWDLARATGQDERLDEDRCRELYEGMLPLDDVLRQSGQYGPKVPVPDHANWQTMLLGFIGRTPWPGSTDERGA
;
A
#
# COMPACT_ATOMS: atom_id res chain seq x y z
N MET A 1 0.30 10.58 24.12
CA MET A 1 -0.81 9.83 23.52
C MET A 1 -1.13 10.51 22.22
N SER A 2 -0.75 9.92 21.08
CA SER A 2 -1.23 10.38 19.77
C SER A 2 -2.75 10.19 19.71
N ILE A 3 -3.46 11.21 19.25
CA ILE A 3 -4.89 11.09 18.92
C ILE A 3 -4.92 10.14 17.70
N PRO A 4 -5.72 9.06 17.72
CA PRO A 4 -5.88 8.23 16.53
C PRO A 4 -6.30 9.10 15.34
N ILE A 5 -5.60 9.00 14.24
CA ILE A 5 -5.96 9.71 13.02
C ILE A 5 -7.24 9.04 12.49
N GLU A 6 -8.28 9.84 12.22
CA GLU A 6 -9.52 9.32 11.63
C GLU A 6 -9.23 8.67 10.27
N PRO A 7 -9.78 7.48 9.98
CA PRO A 7 -9.49 6.73 8.75
C PRO A 7 -9.64 7.54 7.46
N ALA A 8 -10.65 8.41 7.37
CA ALA A 8 -10.86 9.28 6.22
C ALA A 8 -9.72 10.30 6.04
N ALA A 9 -9.23 10.91 7.13
CA ALA A 9 -8.14 11.87 7.09
C ALA A 9 -6.80 11.18 6.78
N GLU A 10 -6.60 9.99 7.34
CA GLU A 10 -5.43 9.16 7.08
C GLU A 10 -5.34 8.77 5.61
N HIS A 11 -6.44 8.22 5.06
CA HIS A 11 -6.48 7.83 3.64
C HIS A 11 -6.23 9.01 2.73
N ARG A 12 -6.86 10.16 2.98
CA ARG A 12 -6.66 11.38 2.19
C ARG A 12 -5.18 11.79 2.12
N SER A 13 -4.47 11.72 3.23
CA SER A 13 -3.06 12.07 3.30
C SER A 13 -2.19 11.06 2.54
N ILE A 14 -2.39 9.77 2.79
CA ILE A 14 -1.58 8.69 2.20
C ILE A 14 -1.87 8.55 0.70
N ALA A 15 -3.14 8.50 0.31
CA ALA A 15 -3.53 8.43 -1.10
C ALA A 15 -3.13 9.68 -1.88
N GLY A 16 -3.11 10.85 -1.22
CA GLY A 16 -2.59 12.10 -1.78
C GLY A 16 -1.10 12.03 -2.09
N THR A 17 -0.30 11.50 -1.15
CA THR A 17 1.14 11.28 -1.35
C THR A 17 1.40 10.28 -2.50
N PHE A 18 0.64 9.19 -2.55
CA PHE A 18 0.74 8.23 -3.65
C PHE A 18 0.34 8.89 -4.99
N ALA A 19 -0.71 9.71 -5.01
CA ALA A 19 -1.12 10.47 -6.21
C ALA A 19 -0.01 11.40 -6.73
N GLU A 20 0.75 12.04 -5.84
CA GLU A 20 1.92 12.85 -6.23
C GLU A 20 2.97 11.97 -6.92
N ARG A 21 3.24 10.77 -6.41
CA ARG A 21 4.16 9.81 -7.05
C ARG A 21 3.63 9.37 -8.41
N VAL A 22 2.36 9.00 -8.51
CA VAL A 22 1.71 8.61 -9.79
C VAL A 22 1.84 9.70 -10.85
N ARG A 23 1.54 10.95 -10.50
CA ARG A 23 1.68 12.10 -11.42
C ARG A 23 3.13 12.40 -11.80
N GLY A 24 4.08 12.08 -10.93
CA GLY A 24 5.50 12.30 -11.13
C GLY A 24 6.20 11.22 -11.97
N VAL A 25 5.51 10.14 -12.35
CA VAL A 25 6.11 9.07 -13.16
C VAL A 25 6.33 9.56 -14.59
N ALA A 26 7.58 9.51 -15.05
CA ALA A 26 7.89 9.73 -16.46
C ALA A 26 7.25 8.62 -17.32
N PRO A 27 6.73 8.93 -18.53
CA PRO A 27 6.01 7.94 -19.34
C PRO A 27 6.77 6.63 -19.58
N GLU A 28 8.08 6.71 -19.76
CA GLU A 28 8.97 5.57 -19.97
C GLU A 28 9.27 4.77 -18.68
N ALA A 29 9.04 5.36 -17.52
CA ALA A 29 9.35 4.72 -16.24
C ALA A 29 8.22 3.78 -15.74
N TRP A 30 7.06 3.77 -16.38
CA TRP A 30 5.98 2.86 -16.01
C TRP A 30 6.33 1.38 -16.18
N ASP A 31 7.26 1.07 -17.07
CA ASP A 31 7.70 -0.29 -17.35
C ASP A 31 8.99 -0.67 -16.59
N ASN A 32 9.51 0.23 -15.74
CA ASN A 32 10.66 -0.07 -14.88
C ASN A 32 10.33 -1.16 -13.87
N GLN A 33 11.31 -2.01 -13.56
CA GLN A 33 11.20 -3.04 -12.53
C GLN A 33 10.94 -2.41 -11.16
N ALA A 34 9.89 -2.86 -10.49
CA ALA A 34 9.58 -2.50 -9.10
C ALA A 34 10.36 -3.40 -8.10
N PRO A 35 10.46 -2.99 -6.82
CA PRO A 35 11.05 -3.82 -5.77
C PRO A 35 10.29 -5.13 -5.50
N VAL A 36 9.07 -5.24 -5.96
CA VAL A 36 8.29 -6.49 -5.94
C VAL A 36 8.76 -7.37 -7.10
N PRO A 37 9.14 -8.65 -6.88
CA PRO A 37 9.55 -9.55 -7.96
C PRO A 37 8.49 -9.63 -9.06
N ASP A 38 8.94 -9.61 -10.30
CA ASP A 38 8.11 -9.73 -11.52
C ASP A 38 7.10 -8.59 -11.76
N TRP A 39 7.16 -7.51 -10.97
CA TRP A 39 6.29 -6.34 -11.14
C TRP A 39 7.01 -5.16 -11.76
N THR A 40 6.33 -4.44 -12.61
CA THR A 40 6.70 -3.10 -13.07
C THR A 40 6.12 -2.02 -12.15
N ALA A 41 6.53 -0.76 -12.33
CA ALA A 41 5.91 0.39 -11.68
C ALA A 41 4.39 0.44 -11.95
N ARG A 42 3.98 0.10 -13.18
CA ARG A 42 2.56 0.00 -13.58
C ARG A 42 1.82 -1.10 -12.82
N ASP A 43 2.47 -2.22 -12.53
CA ASP A 43 1.87 -3.33 -11.80
C ASP A 43 1.66 -3.00 -10.33
N VAL A 44 2.51 -2.16 -9.73
CA VAL A 44 2.28 -1.62 -8.37
C VAL A 44 0.95 -0.87 -8.31
N LEU A 45 0.70 0.00 -9.28
CA LEU A 45 -0.58 0.73 -9.36
C LEU A 45 -1.74 -0.22 -9.65
N ARG A 46 -1.58 -1.11 -10.65
CA ARG A 46 -2.61 -2.08 -11.03
C ARG A 46 -3.04 -2.95 -9.85
N HIS A 47 -2.10 -3.42 -9.05
CA HIS A 47 -2.38 -4.20 -7.85
C HIS A 47 -3.38 -3.49 -6.94
N LEU A 48 -3.13 -2.23 -6.59
CA LEU A 48 -3.99 -1.46 -5.68
C LEU A 48 -5.42 -1.28 -6.23
N LEU A 49 -5.57 -1.20 -7.56
CA LEU A 49 -6.86 -1.02 -8.20
C LEU A 49 -7.63 -2.33 -8.40
N ASP A 50 -6.94 -3.47 -8.49
CA ASP A 50 -7.56 -4.75 -8.84
C ASP A 50 -8.05 -5.52 -7.61
N TRP A 51 -7.26 -5.60 -6.52
CA TRP A 51 -7.61 -6.46 -5.39
C TRP A 51 -8.67 -5.85 -4.47
N PHE A 52 -8.60 -4.53 -4.25
CA PHE A 52 -9.42 -3.88 -3.24
C PHE A 52 -10.93 -3.87 -3.58
N PRO A 53 -11.38 -3.65 -4.84
CA PRO A 53 -12.80 -3.74 -5.17
C PRO A 53 -13.43 -5.09 -4.83
N ALA A 54 -12.73 -6.20 -5.09
CA ALA A 54 -13.20 -7.54 -4.75
C ALA A 54 -13.29 -7.72 -3.23
N PHE A 55 -12.26 -7.29 -2.50
CA PHE A 55 -12.21 -7.35 -1.04
C PHE A 55 -13.36 -6.56 -0.40
N LEU A 56 -13.65 -5.37 -0.92
CA LEU A 56 -14.74 -4.52 -0.45
C LEU A 56 -16.11 -5.14 -0.74
N ALA A 57 -16.29 -5.71 -1.93
CA ALA A 57 -17.52 -6.40 -2.30
C ALA A 57 -17.76 -7.64 -1.44
N ASP A 58 -16.71 -8.43 -1.19
CA ASP A 58 -16.80 -9.66 -0.39
C ASP A 58 -17.08 -9.40 1.10
N GLY A 59 -16.56 -8.28 1.64
CA GLY A 59 -16.65 -7.99 3.07
C GLY A 59 -17.75 -7.01 3.47
N ALA A 60 -18.25 -6.18 2.55
CA ALA A 60 -19.22 -5.12 2.84
C ALA A 60 -20.36 -5.01 1.81
N ASP A 61 -20.38 -5.87 0.78
CA ASP A 61 -21.34 -5.80 -0.36
C ASP A 61 -21.34 -4.41 -1.04
N LEU A 62 -20.20 -3.73 -1.04
CA LEU A 62 -20.01 -2.45 -1.69
C LEU A 62 -19.20 -2.61 -2.99
N LYS A 63 -19.58 -1.84 -4.00
CA LYS A 63 -18.91 -1.87 -5.31
C LYS A 63 -18.35 -0.48 -5.62
N LEU A 64 -17.07 -0.44 -5.94
CA LEU A 64 -16.47 0.77 -6.50
C LEU A 64 -16.88 0.95 -7.97
N PRO A 65 -17.10 2.19 -8.42
CA PRO A 65 -17.36 2.46 -9.83
C PRO A 65 -16.14 2.09 -10.67
N LEU A 66 -16.39 1.58 -11.89
CA LEU A 66 -15.32 1.28 -12.83
C LEU A 66 -14.69 2.60 -13.33
N GLY A 67 -13.37 2.67 -13.25
CA GLY A 67 -12.56 3.79 -13.72
C GLY A 67 -11.85 3.53 -15.05
N PRO A 68 -11.02 4.48 -15.48
CA PRO A 68 -10.11 4.30 -16.60
C PRO A 68 -9.15 3.13 -16.39
N SER A 69 -8.68 2.54 -17.49
CA SER A 69 -7.65 1.48 -17.44
C SER A 69 -6.29 2.07 -17.06
N VAL A 70 -5.57 1.38 -16.17
CA VAL A 70 -4.17 1.68 -15.81
C VAL A 70 -3.25 1.67 -17.03
N ASP A 71 -3.56 0.86 -18.04
CA ASP A 71 -2.74 0.76 -19.26
C ASP A 71 -2.89 2.00 -20.17
N ASN A 72 -4.06 2.63 -20.14
CA ASN A 72 -4.35 3.79 -21.00
C ASN A 72 -4.03 5.11 -20.29
N ASP A 73 -4.43 5.25 -19.04
CA ASP A 73 -4.23 6.47 -18.26
C ASP A 73 -4.07 6.12 -16.77
N PRO A 74 -2.84 5.83 -16.33
CA PRO A 74 -2.58 5.46 -14.94
C PRO A 74 -2.90 6.58 -13.93
N VAL A 75 -2.76 7.85 -14.34
CA VAL A 75 -3.08 8.99 -13.46
C VAL A 75 -4.57 9.07 -13.23
N ALA A 76 -5.37 9.09 -14.30
CA ALA A 76 -6.82 9.14 -14.19
C ALA A 76 -7.39 7.87 -13.52
N ALA A 77 -6.78 6.69 -13.73
CA ALA A 77 -7.17 5.46 -13.06
C ALA A 77 -7.01 5.57 -11.53
N TRP A 78 -5.86 6.07 -11.07
CA TRP A 78 -5.63 6.29 -9.64
C TRP A 78 -6.58 7.33 -9.06
N GLU A 79 -6.70 8.50 -9.70
CA GLU A 79 -7.54 9.60 -9.20
C GLU A 79 -9.01 9.18 -9.05
N HIS A 80 -9.52 8.44 -10.03
CA HIS A 80 -10.88 7.90 -9.99
C HIS A 80 -11.05 6.91 -8.83
N HIS A 81 -10.14 5.96 -8.69
CA HIS A 81 -10.21 4.93 -7.66
C HIS A 81 -10.06 5.52 -6.25
N ALA A 82 -9.02 6.33 -6.03
CA ALA A 82 -8.78 6.97 -4.73
C ALA A 82 -9.93 7.90 -4.33
N GLY A 83 -10.52 8.61 -5.29
CA GLY A 83 -11.71 9.43 -5.07
C GLY A 83 -12.90 8.62 -4.61
N ALA A 84 -13.17 7.49 -5.26
CA ALA A 84 -14.29 6.60 -4.90
C ALA A 84 -14.10 5.98 -3.50
N VAL A 85 -12.88 5.60 -3.13
CA VAL A 85 -12.58 5.11 -1.76
C VAL A 85 -12.76 6.24 -0.75
N GLN A 86 -12.29 7.44 -1.07
CA GLN A 86 -12.43 8.60 -0.18
C GLN A 86 -13.91 8.98 0.05
N GLU A 87 -14.76 8.90 -0.98
CA GLU A 87 -16.20 9.13 -0.86
C GLU A 87 -16.85 8.16 0.13
N ILE A 88 -16.45 6.87 0.11
CA ILE A 88 -16.92 5.90 1.11
C ILE A 88 -16.47 6.33 2.52
N LEU A 89 -15.21 6.70 2.69
CA LEU A 89 -14.68 7.08 4.00
C LEU A 89 -15.26 8.41 4.53
N ASP A 90 -15.64 9.32 3.64
CA ASP A 90 -16.24 10.61 4.00
C ASP A 90 -17.74 10.51 4.31
N ASP A 91 -18.38 9.39 3.97
CA ASP A 91 -19.77 9.15 4.35
C ASP A 91 -19.87 8.93 5.88
N PRO A 92 -20.61 9.78 6.60
CA PRO A 92 -20.76 9.66 8.06
C PRO A 92 -21.41 8.35 8.51
N ALA A 93 -22.05 7.59 7.61
CA ALA A 93 -22.60 6.28 7.91
C ALA A 93 -21.55 5.16 7.93
N THR A 94 -20.41 5.34 7.26
CA THR A 94 -19.38 4.29 7.08
C THR A 94 -18.85 3.70 8.39
N PRO A 95 -18.57 4.48 9.46
CA PRO A 95 -18.13 3.89 10.73
C PRO A 95 -19.17 2.97 11.39
N GLY A 96 -20.45 3.10 11.03
CA GLY A 96 -21.54 2.24 11.49
C GLY A 96 -21.74 0.98 10.65
N LEU A 97 -21.08 0.87 9.50
CA LEU A 97 -21.15 -0.31 8.65
C LEU A 97 -20.15 -1.39 9.14
N THR A 98 -20.56 -2.63 9.06
CA THR A 98 -19.72 -3.78 9.43
C THR A 98 -19.03 -4.33 8.19
N PHE A 99 -17.73 -4.53 8.29
CA PHE A 99 -16.96 -5.34 7.35
C PHE A 99 -16.86 -6.78 7.91
N ALA A 100 -17.40 -7.74 7.17
CA ALA A 100 -17.49 -9.16 7.59
C ALA A 100 -16.94 -10.04 6.45
N HIS A 101 -15.65 -10.36 6.50
CA HIS A 101 -14.99 -11.22 5.52
C HIS A 101 -14.72 -12.62 6.12
N PRO A 102 -14.93 -13.74 5.39
CA PRO A 102 -14.85 -15.10 5.94
C PRO A 102 -13.52 -15.47 6.63
N ARG A 103 -12.44 -14.78 6.30
CA ARG A 103 -11.08 -15.05 6.81
C ARG A 103 -10.58 -14.03 7.82
N LEU A 104 -11.41 -13.05 8.19
CA LEU A 104 -10.99 -11.94 9.05
C LEU A 104 -12.03 -11.74 10.18
N PRO A 105 -11.63 -11.25 11.36
CA PRO A 105 -12.57 -10.78 12.36
C PRO A 105 -13.45 -9.66 11.80
N GLU A 106 -14.71 -9.63 12.22
CA GLU A 106 -15.60 -8.51 11.93
C GLU A 106 -15.07 -7.21 12.55
N MET A 107 -15.20 -6.12 11.82
CA MET A 107 -14.77 -4.80 12.26
C MET A 107 -15.56 -3.68 11.56
N PRO A 108 -15.52 -2.42 12.04
CA PRO A 108 -16.06 -1.28 11.30
C PRO A 108 -15.42 -1.16 9.92
N LEU A 109 -16.22 -0.77 8.92
CA LEU A 109 -15.75 -0.69 7.53
C LEU A 109 -14.61 0.31 7.33
N ASP A 110 -14.69 1.46 7.95
CA ASP A 110 -13.62 2.47 7.91
C ASP A 110 -12.30 1.93 8.47
N GLN A 111 -12.35 1.15 9.54
CA GLN A 111 -11.18 0.48 10.12
C GLN A 111 -10.63 -0.62 9.19
N ALA A 112 -11.50 -1.34 8.50
CA ALA A 112 -11.06 -2.33 7.51
C ALA A 112 -10.32 -1.66 6.33
N ILE A 113 -10.86 -0.55 5.81
CA ILE A 113 -10.22 0.23 4.75
C ILE A 113 -8.86 0.77 5.22
N SER A 114 -8.78 1.40 6.40
CA SER A 114 -7.52 1.90 6.95
C SER A 114 -6.50 0.78 7.13
N ARG A 115 -6.91 -0.31 7.77
CA ARG A 115 -6.01 -1.40 8.14
C ARG A 115 -5.47 -2.19 6.97
N PHE A 116 -6.29 -2.45 5.95
CA PHE A 116 -5.88 -3.30 4.83
C PHE A 116 -5.47 -2.47 3.62
N TYR A 117 -6.30 -1.54 3.19
CA TYR A 117 -6.06 -0.81 1.94
C TYR A 117 -5.16 0.42 2.10
N THR A 118 -5.45 1.29 3.07
CA THR A 118 -4.63 2.51 3.26
C THR A 118 -3.19 2.17 3.63
N ASN A 119 -2.99 1.12 4.44
CA ASN A 119 -1.65 0.63 4.76
C ASN A 119 -0.93 0.04 3.54
N ASP A 120 -1.66 -0.64 2.66
CA ASP A 120 -1.11 -1.17 1.42
C ASP A 120 -0.67 -0.05 0.46
N VAL A 121 -1.51 0.99 0.30
CA VAL A 121 -1.14 2.20 -0.44
C VAL A 121 0.12 2.85 0.14
N PHE A 122 0.22 2.94 1.47
CA PHE A 122 1.39 3.51 2.14
C PHE A 122 2.68 2.74 1.80
N MET A 123 2.66 1.41 1.90
CA MET A 123 3.83 0.58 1.61
C MET A 123 4.20 0.63 0.12
N HIS A 124 3.21 0.58 -0.75
CA HIS A 124 3.42 0.65 -2.21
C HIS A 124 3.83 2.05 -2.71
N THR A 125 3.67 3.11 -1.90
CA THR A 125 4.24 4.42 -2.20
C THR A 125 5.76 4.34 -2.34
N TRP A 126 6.43 3.57 -1.48
CA TRP A 126 7.86 3.32 -1.58
C TRP A 126 8.21 2.50 -2.82
N ASP A 127 7.46 1.43 -3.11
CA ASP A 127 7.72 0.59 -4.28
C ASP A 127 7.65 1.38 -5.58
N LEU A 128 6.62 2.23 -5.74
CA LEU A 128 6.46 3.09 -6.90
C LEU A 128 7.58 4.14 -7.00
N ALA A 129 7.89 4.81 -5.89
CA ALA A 129 8.94 5.82 -5.84
C ALA A 129 10.31 5.22 -6.23
N ARG A 130 10.66 4.04 -5.70
CA ARG A 130 11.88 3.31 -6.01
C ARG A 130 11.96 2.93 -7.49
N ALA A 131 10.89 2.37 -8.06
CA ALA A 131 10.84 1.96 -9.45
C ALA A 131 11.02 3.13 -10.42
N THR A 132 10.59 4.32 -10.02
CA THR A 132 10.53 5.51 -10.89
C THR A 132 11.56 6.59 -10.54
N GLY A 133 12.47 6.31 -9.59
CA GLY A 133 13.54 7.22 -9.20
C GLY A 133 13.07 8.49 -8.49
N GLN A 134 11.93 8.42 -7.81
CA GLN A 134 11.36 9.54 -7.05
C GLN A 134 11.80 9.51 -5.58
N ASP A 135 11.31 10.45 -4.77
CA ASP A 135 11.57 10.49 -3.33
C ASP A 135 10.93 9.29 -2.62
N GLU A 136 11.77 8.44 -2.04
CA GLU A 136 11.40 7.18 -1.39
C GLU A 136 11.07 7.32 0.09
N ARG A 137 11.12 8.53 0.64
CA ARG A 137 10.86 8.75 2.07
C ARG A 137 9.40 8.52 2.40
N LEU A 138 9.19 7.70 3.40
CA LEU A 138 7.92 7.48 4.07
C LEU A 138 7.92 8.19 5.44
N ASP A 139 6.75 8.40 5.99
CA ASP A 139 6.61 8.91 7.35
C ASP A 139 7.14 7.90 8.37
N GLU A 140 8.14 8.28 9.16
CA GLU A 140 8.84 7.42 10.11
C GLU A 140 7.94 6.96 11.27
N ASP A 141 7.06 7.82 11.77
CA ASP A 141 6.14 7.46 12.84
C ASP A 141 5.13 6.42 12.33
N ARG A 142 4.63 6.61 11.11
CA ARG A 142 3.74 5.62 10.47
C ARG A 142 4.47 4.31 10.17
N CYS A 143 5.71 4.35 9.72
CA CYS A 143 6.53 3.15 9.54
C CYS A 143 6.68 2.36 10.85
N ARG A 144 6.92 3.06 11.98
CA ARG A 144 7.01 2.45 13.30
C ARG A 144 5.69 1.78 13.70
N GLU A 145 4.57 2.51 13.59
CA GLU A 145 3.24 1.99 13.95
C GLU A 145 2.90 0.72 13.17
N LEU A 146 3.14 0.73 11.85
CA LEU A 146 2.90 -0.44 11.02
C LEU A 146 3.82 -1.60 11.39
N TYR A 147 5.12 -1.35 11.52
CA TYR A 147 6.08 -2.38 11.90
C TYR A 147 5.72 -3.04 13.23
N GLU A 148 5.48 -2.24 14.27
CA GLU A 148 5.10 -2.74 15.60
C GLU A 148 3.75 -3.48 15.57
N GLY A 149 2.78 -2.98 14.80
CA GLY A 149 1.47 -3.61 14.64
C GLY A 149 1.49 -4.92 13.87
N MET A 150 2.43 -5.10 12.94
CA MET A 150 2.58 -6.32 12.14
C MET A 150 3.42 -7.40 12.84
N LEU A 151 4.31 -7.04 13.76
CA LEU A 151 5.18 -8.00 14.45
C LEU A 151 4.43 -9.19 15.10
N PRO A 152 3.33 -8.98 15.86
CA PRO A 152 2.58 -10.07 16.47
C PRO A 152 1.88 -10.99 15.44
N LEU A 153 1.74 -10.53 14.21
CA LEU A 153 1.04 -11.21 13.12
C LEU A 153 2.00 -11.90 12.13
N ASP A 154 3.31 -11.90 12.41
CA ASP A 154 4.34 -12.33 11.47
C ASP A 154 4.06 -13.70 10.84
N ASP A 155 3.78 -14.72 11.66
CA ASP A 155 3.51 -16.07 11.16
C ASP A 155 2.28 -16.11 10.24
N VAL A 156 1.22 -15.39 10.59
CA VAL A 156 -0.01 -15.31 9.78
C VAL A 156 0.27 -14.59 8.45
N LEU A 157 1.03 -13.49 8.49
CA LEU A 157 1.40 -12.73 7.32
C LEU A 157 2.26 -13.55 6.35
N ARG A 158 3.21 -14.34 6.85
CA ARG A 158 4.00 -15.27 6.01
C ARG A 158 3.14 -16.39 5.41
N GLN A 159 2.24 -16.98 6.20
CA GLN A 159 1.35 -18.03 5.72
C GLN A 159 0.32 -17.53 4.69
N SER A 160 -0.03 -16.25 4.70
CA SER A 160 -0.94 -15.66 3.69
C SER A 160 -0.37 -15.65 2.28
N GLY A 161 0.96 -15.71 2.13
CA GLY A 161 1.65 -15.57 0.85
C GLY A 161 1.68 -14.15 0.28
N GLN A 162 1.13 -13.17 0.99
CA GLN A 162 1.09 -11.76 0.56
C GLN A 162 2.42 -11.04 0.80
N TYR A 163 3.22 -11.54 1.75
CA TYR A 163 4.52 -10.96 2.11
C TYR A 163 5.64 -11.95 1.83
N GLY A 164 6.69 -11.48 1.17
CA GLY A 164 7.91 -12.27 0.92
C GLY A 164 8.69 -12.59 2.22
N PRO A 165 9.75 -13.39 2.14
CA PRO A 165 10.67 -13.60 3.26
C PRO A 165 11.23 -12.27 3.76
N LYS A 166 11.43 -12.15 5.09
CA LYS A 166 12.09 -10.97 5.65
C LYS A 166 13.49 -10.79 5.08
N VAL A 167 13.84 -9.55 4.81
CA VAL A 167 15.21 -9.16 4.49
C VAL A 167 15.89 -8.69 5.77
N PRO A 168 17.03 -9.28 6.16
CA PRO A 168 17.77 -8.83 7.35
C PRO A 168 18.19 -7.37 7.22
N VAL A 169 17.96 -6.59 8.28
CA VAL A 169 18.34 -5.17 8.38
C VAL A 169 19.17 -4.96 9.65
N PRO A 170 19.98 -3.90 9.75
CA PRO A 170 20.71 -3.60 10.98
C PRO A 170 19.76 -3.36 12.17
N ASP A 171 20.13 -3.81 13.37
CA ASP A 171 19.33 -3.70 14.59
C ASP A 171 18.94 -2.25 14.97
N HIS A 172 19.70 -1.27 14.50
CA HIS A 172 19.50 0.16 14.76
C HIS A 172 19.12 0.94 13.51
N ALA A 173 18.55 0.26 12.51
CA ALA A 173 18.01 0.92 11.32
C ALA A 173 16.84 1.84 11.69
N ASN A 174 16.56 2.83 10.84
CA ASN A 174 15.35 3.65 10.98
C ASN A 174 14.08 2.81 10.72
N TRP A 175 12.94 3.33 11.12
CA TRP A 175 11.69 2.59 11.08
C TRP A 175 11.26 2.23 9.65
N GLN A 176 11.51 3.10 8.69
CA GLN A 176 11.27 2.77 7.28
C GLN A 176 12.07 1.55 6.84
N THR A 177 13.36 1.49 7.15
CA THR A 177 14.22 0.34 6.83
C THR A 177 13.75 -0.94 7.54
N MET A 178 13.35 -0.82 8.82
CA MET A 178 12.80 -1.95 9.59
C MET A 178 11.52 -2.49 8.95
N LEU A 179 10.58 -1.62 8.61
CA LEU A 179 9.32 -1.99 7.96
C LEU A 179 9.58 -2.65 6.60
N LEU A 180 10.40 -2.02 5.75
CA LEU A 180 10.72 -2.54 4.42
C LEU A 180 11.37 -3.93 4.47
N GLY A 181 12.35 -4.12 5.35
CA GLY A 181 12.95 -5.45 5.58
C GLY A 181 11.91 -6.46 6.06
N PHE A 182 11.02 -6.06 6.96
CA PHE A 182 9.96 -6.92 7.48
C PHE A 182 9.00 -7.38 6.37
N ILE A 183 8.59 -6.51 5.46
CA ILE A 183 7.69 -6.86 4.35
C ILE A 183 8.40 -7.51 3.15
N GLY A 184 9.71 -7.79 3.27
CA GLY A 184 10.48 -8.51 2.26
C GLY A 184 11.06 -7.61 1.15
N ARG A 185 11.23 -6.31 1.42
CA ARG A 185 11.89 -5.37 0.51
C ARG A 185 13.36 -5.19 0.88
N THR A 186 14.20 -4.90 -0.13
CA THR A 186 15.60 -4.53 0.05
C THR A 186 15.73 -3.01 0.06
N PRO A 187 15.89 -2.35 1.24
CA PRO A 187 15.81 -0.89 1.35
C PRO A 187 17.05 -0.14 0.84
N TRP A 188 18.14 -0.82 0.56
CA TRP A 188 19.36 -0.23 -0.04
C TRP A 188 19.41 -0.50 -1.54
N PRO A 189 20.15 0.34 -2.31
CA PRO A 189 20.39 0.05 -3.71
C PRO A 189 20.98 -1.36 -3.84
N GLY A 190 20.42 -2.16 -4.73
CA GLY A 190 20.92 -3.50 -4.96
C GLY A 190 22.43 -3.45 -5.21
N SER A 191 23.19 -4.26 -4.49
CA SER A 191 24.53 -4.57 -4.92
C SER A 191 24.37 -5.16 -6.32
N THR A 192 24.86 -4.46 -7.34
CA THR A 192 25.14 -5.09 -8.62
C THR A 192 25.98 -6.32 -8.30
N ASP A 193 25.40 -7.48 -8.54
CA ASP A 193 26.05 -8.76 -8.30
C ASP A 193 27.34 -8.80 -9.12
N GLU A 194 28.46 -8.41 -8.51
CA GLU A 194 29.78 -8.76 -9.01
C GLU A 194 30.01 -10.26 -8.77
N ARG A 195 29.18 -11.09 -9.39
CA ARG A 195 29.45 -12.51 -9.59
C ARG A 195 29.85 -12.70 -11.02
N GLY A 196 31.10 -12.56 -11.29
CA GLY A 196 31.66 -12.84 -12.62
C GLY A 196 33.15 -12.50 -12.77
N ALA A 197 34.02 -13.18 -12.09
CA ALA A 197 35.38 -13.41 -12.55
C ALA A 197 35.85 -14.76 -12.06
#